data_57e8516c22d8ec5b3a9ec850963b4f31
#
_entry.id   57e8516c22d8ec5b3a9ec850963b4f31
#
_cell.length_a   1.000
_cell.length_b   1.000
_cell.length_c   1.000
_cell.angle_alpha   90.00
_cell.angle_beta   90.00
_cell.angle_gamma   90.00
#
_symmetry.space_group_name_H-M   'P 1'
#
loop_
_entity.id
_entity.type
_entity.pdbx_description
1 polymer ?
#
loop_
_entity_poly.entity_id
_entity_poly.type
_entity_poly.pdbx_seq_one_letter_code
_entity_poly.pdbx_strand_id
1 'polypeptide(L)'
;PNAKVWITPEQWSWPVNLPPLFFGIDYKKNGGGILGDSQPSWMDEFDIELLKPPALGVASYVSFIECAFLHKPSKTLLVTDSVVYVSENIPDAVLECDLMESGDDNSFTISALKFLNLFNIREKAKSRTNDSASMTIEEKRRLGWQRNALQALYFGPNNLLDPEESWKDVTNRLFVAPVVATLVYENVPDYVNDWAQRVAKWNFNRIVPCHFDAPIK
;
A
#
# COMPACT_ATOMS: atom_id res chain seq x y z
N PRO A 1 10.84 -14.70 -20.96
CA PRO A 1 12.02 -14.45 -20.13
C PRO A 1 12.33 -15.69 -19.29
N ASN A 2 13.61 -16.00 -19.14
CA ASN A 2 14.06 -17.17 -18.35
C ASN A 2 14.36 -16.78 -16.88
N ALA A 3 13.62 -15.80 -16.34
CA ALA A 3 13.82 -15.38 -14.96
C ALA A 3 13.34 -16.46 -13.98
N LYS A 4 14.10 -16.64 -12.91
CA LYS A 4 13.66 -17.43 -11.74
C LYS A 4 12.67 -16.59 -10.94
N VAL A 5 11.50 -17.14 -10.64
CA VAL A 5 10.47 -16.47 -9.87
C VAL A 5 10.47 -17.00 -8.45
N TRP A 6 10.58 -16.09 -7.48
CA TRP A 6 10.48 -16.40 -6.06
C TRP A 6 9.21 -15.77 -5.51
N ILE A 7 8.43 -16.53 -4.79
CA ILE A 7 7.17 -16.09 -4.18
C ILE A 7 7.24 -16.23 -2.66
N THR A 8 6.41 -15.47 -1.96
CA THR A 8 6.19 -15.68 -0.52
C THR A 8 5.32 -16.91 -0.29
N PRO A 9 5.44 -17.59 0.87
CA PRO A 9 4.56 -18.71 1.19
C PRO A 9 3.11 -18.22 1.31
N GLU A 10 2.16 -18.99 0.78
CA GLU A 10 0.71 -18.81 0.94
C GLU A 10 0.10 -17.51 0.42
N GLN A 11 0.90 -16.52 0.06
CA GLN A 11 0.37 -15.27 -0.49
C GLN A 11 0.94 -14.94 -1.85
N TRP A 12 0.06 -14.83 -2.82
CA TRP A 12 0.33 -14.45 -4.19
C TRP A 12 -0.89 -13.79 -4.86
N SER A 13 -2.03 -13.70 -4.16
CA SER A 13 -3.15 -12.81 -4.47
C SER A 13 -3.93 -12.44 -3.22
N TRP A 14 -4.36 -11.20 -3.14
CA TRP A 14 -5.19 -10.68 -2.06
C TRP A 14 -6.49 -10.12 -2.66
N PRO A 15 -7.65 -10.28 -2.01
CA PRO A 15 -7.92 -10.88 -0.70
C PRO A 15 -8.11 -12.41 -0.72
N VAL A 16 -8.16 -13.02 -1.88
CA VAL A 16 -8.37 -14.46 -2.05
C VAL A 16 -7.09 -15.13 -2.53
N ASN A 17 -6.65 -16.14 -1.77
CA ASN A 17 -5.44 -16.88 -2.09
C ASN A 17 -5.70 -17.92 -3.21
N LEU A 18 -5.55 -17.52 -4.48
CA LEU A 18 -5.71 -18.37 -5.65
C LEU A 18 -4.35 -19.00 -6.09
N PRO A 19 -4.27 -20.19 -6.72
CA PRO A 19 -3.02 -20.78 -7.19
C PRO A 19 -2.24 -19.87 -8.15
N PRO A 20 -0.90 -19.68 -7.97
CA PRO A 20 -0.08 -18.79 -8.81
C PRO A 20 -0.25 -19.00 -10.30
N LEU A 21 -0.53 -20.23 -10.68
CA LEU A 21 -0.74 -20.62 -12.08
C LEU A 21 -1.94 -19.90 -12.73
N PHE A 22 -2.97 -19.50 -11.93
CA PHE A 22 -4.09 -18.69 -12.43
C PHE A 22 -3.64 -17.33 -12.97
N PHE A 23 -2.52 -16.81 -12.45
CA PHE A 23 -1.92 -15.55 -12.87
C PHE A 23 -0.77 -15.76 -13.87
N GLY A 24 -0.62 -16.99 -14.41
CA GLY A 24 0.48 -17.32 -15.30
C GLY A 24 1.85 -17.39 -14.61
N ILE A 25 1.88 -17.44 -13.26
CA ILE A 25 3.11 -17.51 -12.48
C ILE A 25 3.43 -18.97 -12.19
N ASP A 26 4.42 -19.49 -12.91
CA ASP A 26 5.00 -20.79 -12.64
C ASP A 26 6.38 -20.61 -11.97
N TYR A 27 6.37 -20.51 -10.64
CA TYR A 27 7.60 -20.28 -9.86
C TYR A 27 8.53 -21.51 -9.85
N LYS A 28 8.04 -22.69 -10.16
CA LYS A 28 8.86 -23.91 -10.27
C LYS A 28 9.63 -23.96 -11.60
N LYS A 29 9.10 -23.30 -12.61
CA LYS A 29 9.77 -23.17 -13.89
C LYS A 29 11.08 -22.39 -13.75
N ASN A 30 12.11 -22.81 -14.42
CA ASN A 30 13.42 -22.17 -14.41
C ASN A 30 14.15 -22.19 -13.05
N GLY A 31 13.71 -22.99 -12.08
CA GLY A 31 14.39 -23.16 -10.79
C GLY A 31 14.18 -21.99 -9.82
N GLY A 32 13.00 -21.40 -9.83
CA GLY A 32 12.51 -20.53 -8.76
C GLY A 32 11.98 -21.34 -7.57
N GLY A 33 11.35 -20.69 -6.60
CA GLY A 33 10.89 -21.35 -5.38
C GLY A 33 10.03 -20.48 -4.48
N ILE A 34 9.85 -20.97 -3.26
CA ILE A 34 9.14 -20.26 -2.18
C ILE A 34 10.18 -19.76 -1.16
N LEU A 35 10.10 -18.49 -0.82
CA LEU A 35 10.95 -17.88 0.21
C LEU A 35 10.69 -18.53 1.57
N GLY A 36 11.75 -18.92 2.26
CA GLY A 36 11.68 -19.67 3.52
C GLY A 36 11.75 -21.19 3.35
N ASP A 37 11.26 -21.77 2.24
CA ASP A 37 11.37 -23.20 1.97
C ASP A 37 12.69 -23.54 1.27
N SER A 38 13.19 -22.63 0.44
CA SER A 38 14.45 -22.79 -0.29
C SER A 38 15.17 -21.44 -0.38
N GLN A 39 16.50 -21.51 -0.57
CA GLN A 39 17.33 -20.31 -0.61
C GLN A 39 17.60 -19.87 -2.06
N PRO A 40 17.26 -18.63 -2.42
CA PRO A 40 17.67 -18.02 -3.68
C PRO A 40 19.19 -17.90 -3.79
N SER A 41 19.71 -17.94 -5.01
CA SER A 41 21.16 -17.78 -5.26
C SER A 41 21.72 -16.39 -4.94
N TRP A 42 20.86 -15.41 -4.66
CA TRP A 42 21.23 -14.04 -4.32
C TRP A 42 21.17 -13.72 -2.81
N MET A 43 21.06 -14.73 -1.94
CA MET A 43 21.02 -14.57 -0.47
C MET A 43 22.33 -14.03 0.12
N ASP A 44 23.43 -14.09 -0.60
CA ASP A 44 24.69 -13.44 -0.22
C ASP A 44 24.58 -11.89 -0.21
N GLU A 45 23.73 -11.34 -1.09
CA GLU A 45 23.49 -9.90 -1.19
C GLU A 45 22.31 -9.42 -0.33
N PHE A 46 21.37 -10.31 0.04
CA PHE A 46 20.16 -9.94 0.75
C PHE A 46 19.97 -10.73 2.05
N ASP A 47 19.48 -10.04 3.09
CA ASP A 47 18.81 -10.67 4.22
C ASP A 47 17.30 -10.52 4.04
N ILE A 48 16.53 -11.51 4.52
CA ILE A 48 15.07 -11.57 4.35
C ILE A 48 14.41 -11.82 5.71
N GLU A 49 13.32 -11.09 5.97
CA GLU A 49 12.41 -11.35 7.07
C GLU A 49 10.97 -11.39 6.59
N LEU A 50 10.29 -12.46 6.91
CA LEU A 50 8.88 -12.64 6.59
C LEU A 50 8.00 -12.36 7.82
N LEU A 51 7.04 -11.46 7.66
CA LEU A 51 5.89 -11.36 8.56
C LEU A 51 4.83 -12.32 8.03
N LYS A 52 4.66 -13.45 8.72
CA LYS A 52 3.67 -14.48 8.39
C LYS A 52 2.75 -14.70 9.60
N PRO A 53 1.75 -13.85 9.82
CA PRO A 53 0.76 -14.09 10.87
C PRO A 53 -0.14 -15.27 10.51
N PRO A 54 -0.86 -15.84 11.47
CA PRO A 54 -1.92 -16.81 11.19
C PRO A 54 -2.99 -16.15 10.31
N ALA A 55 -3.78 -16.98 9.60
CA ALA A 55 -4.84 -16.47 8.74
C ALA A 55 -5.80 -15.55 9.50
N LEU A 56 -6.13 -14.41 8.89
CA LEU A 56 -6.96 -13.37 9.48
C LEU A 56 -8.45 -13.64 9.22
N GLY A 57 -9.27 -13.47 10.26
CA GLY A 57 -10.73 -13.52 10.15
C GLY A 57 -11.38 -14.90 10.30
N VAL A 58 -12.70 -14.93 10.13
CA VAL A 58 -13.57 -16.12 10.37
C VAL A 58 -13.38 -17.20 9.31
N ALA A 59 -12.88 -16.82 8.13
CA ALA A 59 -12.53 -17.76 7.06
C ALA A 59 -11.02 -17.76 6.88
N SER A 60 -10.39 -18.91 7.05
CA SER A 60 -8.94 -19.15 6.87
C SER A 60 -8.41 -18.86 5.44
N TYR A 61 -9.12 -18.03 4.68
CA TYR A 61 -8.81 -17.73 3.28
C TYR A 61 -8.09 -16.41 3.08
N VAL A 62 -8.01 -15.56 4.12
CA VAL A 62 -7.30 -14.29 4.03
C VAL A 62 -5.93 -14.47 4.69
N SER A 63 -4.90 -14.56 3.87
CA SER A 63 -3.51 -14.52 4.34
C SER A 63 -2.89 -13.17 3.99
N PHE A 64 -2.05 -12.66 4.88
CA PHE A 64 -1.22 -11.49 4.63
C PHE A 64 0.22 -11.86 4.93
N ILE A 65 1.10 -11.59 4.00
CA ILE A 65 2.54 -11.80 4.19
C ILE A 65 3.29 -10.58 3.72
N GLU A 66 4.02 -9.96 4.63
CA GLU A 66 4.97 -8.90 4.35
C GLU A 66 6.36 -9.52 4.22
N CYS A 67 7.12 -9.07 3.24
CA CYS A 67 8.50 -9.50 3.04
C CYS A 67 9.42 -8.29 3.07
N ALA A 68 10.26 -8.20 4.09
CA ALA A 68 11.34 -7.23 4.15
C ALA A 68 12.62 -7.82 3.57
N PHE A 69 13.33 -7.05 2.75
CA PHE A 69 14.65 -7.38 2.22
C PHE A 69 15.65 -6.31 2.63
N LEU A 70 16.78 -6.71 3.20
CA LEU A 70 17.93 -5.82 3.33
C LEU A 70 18.91 -6.10 2.20
N HIS A 71 19.07 -5.16 1.28
CA HIS A 71 20.19 -5.20 0.33
C HIS A 71 21.45 -4.74 1.05
N LYS A 72 22.30 -5.69 1.44
CA LYS A 72 23.48 -5.47 2.29
C LYS A 72 24.48 -4.47 1.72
N PRO A 73 24.86 -4.55 0.42
CA PRO A 73 25.87 -3.63 -0.14
C PRO A 73 25.44 -2.16 -0.11
N SER A 74 24.17 -1.85 -0.37
CA SER A 74 23.66 -0.47 -0.38
C SER A 74 23.01 -0.05 0.93
N LYS A 75 22.91 -0.93 1.91
CA LYS A 75 22.19 -0.69 3.18
C LYS A 75 20.76 -0.19 2.96
N THR A 76 20.06 -0.79 2.01
CA THR A 76 18.72 -0.41 1.64
C THR A 76 17.72 -1.45 2.13
N LEU A 77 16.76 -1.02 2.92
CA LEU A 77 15.59 -1.81 3.31
C LEU A 77 14.53 -1.69 2.22
N LEU A 78 14.10 -2.82 1.67
CA LEU A 78 12.99 -2.91 0.74
C LEU A 78 11.80 -3.52 1.48
N VAL A 79 10.65 -2.91 1.38
CA VAL A 79 9.40 -3.37 2.00
C VAL A 79 8.24 -3.24 1.04
N THR A 80 7.15 -3.97 1.27
CA THR A 80 5.93 -3.83 0.46
C THR A 80 4.98 -2.82 1.08
N ASP A 81 4.17 -3.22 2.04
CA ASP A 81 3.09 -2.41 2.61
C ASP A 81 3.33 -1.98 4.06
N SER A 82 4.45 -2.40 4.65
CA SER A 82 4.75 -2.16 6.07
C SER A 82 4.90 -0.69 6.40
N VAL A 83 5.45 0.09 5.49
CA VAL A 83 5.53 1.56 5.61
C VAL A 83 5.39 2.20 4.25
N VAL A 84 4.87 3.43 4.25
CA VAL A 84 4.74 4.29 3.08
C VAL A 84 5.16 5.71 3.40
N TYR A 85 5.52 6.48 2.38
CA TYR A 85 5.78 7.91 2.47
C TYR A 85 5.08 8.61 1.32
N VAL A 86 4.19 9.53 1.63
CA VAL A 86 3.42 10.30 0.65
C VAL A 86 3.94 11.71 0.59
N SER A 87 4.41 12.13 -0.58
CA SER A 87 4.83 13.50 -0.85
C SER A 87 3.65 14.39 -1.25
N GLU A 88 3.78 15.68 -0.99
CA GLU A 88 2.87 16.67 -1.57
C GLU A 88 3.04 16.82 -3.08
N ASN A 89 4.22 16.48 -3.59
CA ASN A 89 4.50 16.54 -5.01
C ASN A 89 3.77 15.43 -5.75
N ILE A 90 3.16 15.78 -6.86
CA ILE A 90 2.49 14.81 -7.73
C ILE A 90 3.57 14.02 -8.46
N PRO A 91 3.59 12.67 -8.36
CA PRO A 91 4.56 11.86 -9.09
C PRO A 91 4.36 11.96 -10.63
N ASP A 92 5.46 12.01 -11.38
CA ASP A 92 5.42 12.08 -12.86
C ASP A 92 4.68 10.89 -13.51
N ALA A 93 4.58 9.76 -12.80
CA ALA A 93 3.88 8.57 -13.28
C ALA A 93 2.35 8.68 -13.25
N VAL A 94 1.81 9.67 -12.53
CA VAL A 94 0.34 9.86 -12.43
C VAL A 94 -0.16 10.60 -13.66
N LEU A 95 -1.13 10.01 -14.34
CA LEU A 95 -1.69 10.59 -15.56
C LEU A 95 -2.51 11.84 -15.26
N GLU A 96 -2.39 12.84 -16.12
CA GLU A 96 -3.14 14.10 -16.00
C GLU A 96 -4.66 13.87 -16.01
N CYS A 97 -5.15 12.95 -16.83
CA CYS A 97 -6.57 12.62 -16.89
C CYS A 97 -7.10 12.09 -15.55
N ASP A 98 -6.30 11.26 -14.85
CA ASP A 98 -6.69 10.68 -13.56
C ASP A 98 -6.72 11.75 -12.46
N LEU A 99 -5.77 12.69 -12.50
CA LEU A 99 -5.76 13.83 -11.58
C LEU A 99 -6.99 14.73 -11.79
N MET A 100 -7.30 15.03 -13.04
CA MET A 100 -8.44 15.90 -13.35
C MET A 100 -9.79 15.27 -13.04
N GLU A 101 -9.94 13.96 -13.28
CA GLU A 101 -11.15 13.21 -12.96
C GLU A 101 -11.33 13.12 -11.42
N SER A 102 -10.30 12.76 -10.69
CA SER A 102 -10.36 12.67 -9.22
C SER A 102 -10.50 14.05 -8.56
N GLY A 103 -9.99 15.10 -9.21
CA GLY A 103 -10.13 16.49 -8.76
C GLY A 103 -11.49 17.11 -9.06
N ASP A 104 -12.35 16.44 -9.83
CA ASP A 104 -13.69 16.95 -10.16
C ASP A 104 -14.74 16.42 -9.18
N ASP A 105 -15.42 17.33 -8.50
CA ASP A 105 -16.53 17.02 -7.57
C ASP A 105 -17.76 16.44 -8.28
N ASN A 106 -17.85 16.57 -9.58
CA ASN A 106 -18.94 16.05 -10.42
C ASN A 106 -18.54 14.75 -11.13
N SER A 107 -17.32 14.24 -10.93
CA SER A 107 -16.92 12.95 -11.49
C SER A 107 -17.85 11.83 -11.00
N PHE A 108 -17.94 10.76 -11.78
CA PHE A 108 -18.80 9.62 -11.45
C PHE A 108 -18.45 9.02 -10.08
N THR A 109 -17.15 8.86 -9.80
CA THR A 109 -16.66 8.29 -8.55
C THR A 109 -17.05 9.14 -7.34
N ILE A 110 -16.82 10.46 -7.40
CA ILE A 110 -17.15 11.37 -6.31
C ILE A 110 -18.65 11.51 -6.14
N SER A 111 -19.41 11.55 -7.23
CA SER A 111 -20.87 11.58 -7.20
C SER A 111 -21.46 10.32 -6.56
N ALA A 112 -20.92 9.14 -6.89
CA ALA A 112 -21.31 7.88 -6.26
C ALA A 112 -20.98 7.86 -4.75
N LEU A 113 -19.80 8.36 -4.35
CA LEU A 113 -19.45 8.47 -2.93
C LEU A 113 -20.36 9.45 -2.17
N LYS A 114 -20.70 10.59 -2.76
CA LYS A 114 -21.68 11.53 -2.19
C LYS A 114 -23.04 10.86 -2.01
N PHE A 115 -23.49 10.09 -3.00
CA PHE A 115 -24.74 9.35 -2.92
C PHE A 115 -24.71 8.29 -1.81
N LEU A 116 -23.67 7.46 -1.75
CA LEU A 116 -23.50 6.47 -0.69
C LEU A 116 -23.43 7.11 0.70
N ASN A 117 -22.79 8.27 0.82
CA ASN A 117 -22.70 9.02 2.07
C ASN A 117 -24.07 9.48 2.60
N LEU A 118 -25.06 9.72 1.73
CA LEU A 118 -26.42 10.06 2.15
C LEU A 118 -27.12 8.94 2.92
N PHE A 119 -26.75 7.68 2.64
CA PHE A 119 -27.29 6.48 3.31
C PHE A 119 -26.47 6.05 4.52
N ASN A 120 -25.36 6.71 4.84
CA ASN A 120 -24.56 6.38 6.01
C ASN A 120 -25.27 6.91 7.27
N ILE A 121 -25.83 5.98 8.05
CA ILE A 121 -26.65 6.28 9.24
C ILE A 121 -25.79 6.59 10.47
N ARG A 122 -24.53 6.07 10.49
CA ARG A 122 -23.67 6.18 11.68
C ARG A 122 -22.88 7.48 11.72
N GLU A 123 -22.28 7.85 10.60
CA GLU A 123 -21.48 9.08 10.52
C GLU A 123 -21.47 9.58 9.07
N LYS A 124 -22.02 10.77 8.85
CA LYS A 124 -21.96 11.40 7.53
C LYS A 124 -20.62 12.08 7.35
N ALA A 125 -19.90 11.71 6.30
CA ALA A 125 -18.70 12.41 5.90
C ALA A 125 -19.02 13.88 5.58
N LYS A 126 -18.16 14.79 6.03
CA LYS A 126 -18.20 16.18 5.58
C LYS A 126 -17.85 16.22 4.10
N SER A 127 -18.60 17.00 3.36
CA SER A 127 -18.26 17.34 1.98
C SER A 127 -17.65 18.73 1.95
N ARG A 128 -16.68 18.94 1.07
CA ARG A 128 -16.10 20.26 0.84
C ARG A 128 -17.18 21.28 0.54
N THR A 129 -16.98 22.49 1.03
CA THR A 129 -17.87 23.63 0.78
C THR A 129 -17.59 24.34 -0.54
N ASN A 130 -16.36 24.23 -1.06
CA ASN A 130 -15.93 24.87 -2.30
C ASN A 130 -16.14 23.91 -3.48
N ASP A 131 -16.89 24.38 -4.50
CA ASP A 131 -17.12 23.61 -5.73
C ASP A 131 -15.83 23.55 -6.57
N SER A 132 -15.48 22.38 -7.06
CA SER A 132 -14.36 22.17 -7.98
C SER A 132 -14.51 22.95 -9.30
N ALA A 133 -15.72 23.36 -9.69
CA ALA A 133 -15.99 24.18 -10.88
C ALA A 133 -15.30 25.57 -10.82
N SER A 134 -15.07 26.10 -9.63
CA SER A 134 -14.42 27.42 -9.42
C SER A 134 -12.91 27.31 -9.26
N MET A 135 -12.33 26.11 -9.23
CA MET A 135 -10.90 25.87 -9.00
C MET A 135 -10.07 26.07 -10.26
N THR A 136 -8.84 26.52 -10.07
CA THR A 136 -7.82 26.51 -11.10
C THR A 136 -7.43 25.06 -11.47
N ILE A 137 -6.78 24.90 -12.63
CA ILE A 137 -6.26 23.58 -13.05
C ILE A 137 -5.31 23.01 -12.00
N GLU A 138 -4.43 23.83 -11.45
CA GLU A 138 -3.45 23.38 -10.45
C GLU A 138 -4.10 22.93 -9.14
N GLU A 139 -5.12 23.64 -8.68
CA GLU A 139 -5.90 23.25 -7.51
C GLU A 139 -6.65 21.94 -7.74
N LYS A 140 -7.21 21.72 -8.94
CA LYS A 140 -7.84 20.45 -9.31
C LYS A 140 -6.84 19.29 -9.34
N ARG A 141 -5.66 19.52 -9.92
CA ARG A 141 -4.58 18.52 -9.94
C ARG A 141 -4.17 18.12 -8.53
N ARG A 142 -3.96 19.12 -7.66
CA ARG A 142 -3.62 18.87 -6.26
C ARG A 142 -4.72 18.11 -5.53
N LEU A 143 -5.98 18.50 -5.70
CA LEU A 143 -7.13 17.79 -5.13
C LEU A 143 -7.21 16.35 -5.66
N GLY A 144 -6.98 16.16 -6.95
CA GLY A 144 -6.96 14.84 -7.57
C GLY A 144 -5.87 13.95 -6.98
N TRP A 145 -4.67 14.48 -6.79
CA TRP A 145 -3.58 13.75 -6.14
C TRP A 145 -3.92 13.36 -4.69
N GLN A 146 -4.44 14.30 -3.90
CA GLN A 146 -4.89 14.03 -2.54
C GLN A 146 -5.89 12.87 -2.51
N ARG A 147 -6.92 12.90 -3.34
CA ARG A 147 -7.94 11.85 -3.42
C ARG A 147 -7.38 10.51 -3.87
N ASN A 148 -6.53 10.50 -4.90
CA ASN A 148 -5.90 9.25 -5.39
C ASN A 148 -5.06 8.59 -4.31
N ALA A 149 -4.22 9.35 -3.60
CA ALA A 149 -3.41 8.83 -2.52
C ALA A 149 -4.27 8.36 -1.34
N LEU A 150 -5.24 9.16 -0.90
CA LEU A 150 -6.11 8.82 0.21
C LEU A 150 -7.02 7.63 -0.09
N GLN A 151 -7.43 7.43 -1.35
CA GLN A 151 -8.18 6.25 -1.76
C GLN A 151 -7.37 4.96 -1.58
N ALA A 152 -6.08 5.00 -1.85
CA ALA A 152 -5.19 3.85 -1.64
C ALA A 152 -4.90 3.59 -0.15
N LEU A 153 -4.97 4.61 0.70
CA LEU A 153 -4.64 4.54 2.12
C LEU A 153 -5.84 4.21 3.02
N TYR A 154 -7.06 4.54 2.58
CA TYR A 154 -8.29 4.41 3.35
C TYR A 154 -9.41 3.75 2.55
N PHE A 155 -10.26 2.97 3.22
CA PHE A 155 -11.43 2.34 2.60
C PHE A 155 -12.74 3.13 2.80
N GLY A 156 -12.69 4.40 3.15
CA GLY A 156 -13.88 5.17 3.50
C GLY A 156 -14.11 6.43 2.66
N PRO A 157 -15.38 6.84 2.44
CA PRO A 157 -15.69 8.06 1.70
C PRO A 157 -15.27 9.34 2.42
N ASN A 158 -15.12 9.30 3.76
CA ASN A 158 -14.86 10.47 4.59
C ASN A 158 -13.60 11.22 4.15
N ASN A 159 -12.53 10.46 3.87
CA ASN A 159 -11.24 11.03 3.50
C ASN A 159 -11.18 11.54 2.05
N LEU A 160 -12.16 11.21 1.21
CA LEU A 160 -12.20 11.59 -0.20
C LEU A 160 -13.12 12.79 -0.47
N LEU A 161 -14.19 12.93 0.31
CA LEU A 161 -15.13 14.03 0.15
C LEU A 161 -14.58 15.35 0.73
N ASP A 162 -13.79 15.28 1.80
CA ASP A 162 -13.04 16.40 2.37
C ASP A 162 -11.63 15.97 2.74
N PRO A 163 -10.70 15.93 1.75
CA PRO A 163 -9.38 15.30 1.94
C PRO A 163 -8.41 16.13 2.78
N GLU A 164 -8.66 17.42 3.01
CA GLU A 164 -7.68 18.38 3.57
C GLU A 164 -7.10 17.95 4.92
N GLU A 165 -7.97 17.49 5.85
CA GLU A 165 -7.55 17.07 7.18
C GLU A 165 -6.74 15.77 7.12
N SER A 166 -7.28 14.74 6.45
CA SER A 166 -6.61 13.46 6.29
C SER A 166 -5.29 13.58 5.52
N TRP A 167 -5.21 14.51 4.58
CA TRP A 167 -3.99 14.79 3.83
C TRP A 167 -2.83 15.25 4.69
N LYS A 168 -3.11 16.18 5.64
CA LYS A 168 -2.11 16.66 6.61
C LYS A 168 -1.55 15.54 7.49
N ASP A 169 -2.41 14.55 7.80
CA ASP A 169 -2.02 13.44 8.66
C ASP A 169 -1.11 12.41 7.97
N VAL A 170 -1.13 12.34 6.64
CA VAL A 170 -0.39 11.32 5.90
C VAL A 170 0.77 11.87 5.07
N THR A 171 0.89 13.19 4.93
CA THR A 171 1.87 13.79 4.03
C THR A 171 3.22 14.01 4.72
N ASN A 172 4.30 13.88 3.95
CA ASN A 172 5.68 14.20 4.33
C ASN A 172 6.18 13.48 5.60
N ARG A 173 5.66 12.29 5.86
CA ARG A 173 6.13 11.45 6.97
C ARG A 173 6.11 9.97 6.60
N LEU A 174 6.94 9.18 7.27
CA LEU A 174 6.91 7.73 7.21
C LEU A 174 5.81 7.20 8.14
N PHE A 175 4.93 6.35 7.64
CA PHE A 175 3.85 5.77 8.45
C PHE A 175 3.36 4.43 7.88
N VAL A 176 2.61 3.70 8.67
CA VAL A 176 1.87 2.50 8.23
C VAL A 176 0.55 2.95 7.61
N ALA A 177 0.24 2.50 6.41
CA ALA A 177 -1.03 2.83 5.76
C ALA A 177 -2.21 2.42 6.66
N PRO A 178 -3.20 3.31 6.92
CA PRO A 178 -4.32 3.03 7.83
C PRO A 178 -5.07 1.74 7.49
N VAL A 179 -5.22 1.44 6.21
CA VAL A 179 -5.83 0.20 5.73
C VAL A 179 -5.07 -1.04 6.19
N VAL A 180 -3.74 -1.03 6.15
CA VAL A 180 -2.90 -2.14 6.61
C VAL A 180 -2.90 -2.23 8.13
N ALA A 181 -2.81 -1.08 8.81
CA ALA A 181 -2.88 -1.02 10.27
C ALA A 181 -4.16 -1.67 10.78
N THR A 182 -5.33 -1.22 10.28
CA THR A 182 -6.65 -1.67 10.78
C THR A 182 -6.99 -3.10 10.36
N LEU A 183 -6.71 -3.48 9.11
CA LEU A 183 -7.11 -4.80 8.62
C LEU A 183 -6.15 -5.92 9.03
N VAL A 184 -4.90 -5.59 9.30
CA VAL A 184 -3.86 -6.59 9.55
C VAL A 184 -3.18 -6.38 10.89
N TYR A 185 -2.46 -5.28 11.08
CA TYR A 185 -1.50 -5.14 12.17
C TYR A 185 -2.16 -5.10 13.55
N GLU A 186 -3.29 -4.42 13.68
CA GLU A 186 -4.07 -4.36 14.93
C GLU A 186 -4.67 -5.72 15.33
N ASN A 187 -4.84 -6.63 14.36
CA ASN A 187 -5.36 -7.97 14.62
C ASN A 187 -4.28 -8.99 15.02
N VAL A 188 -3.01 -8.70 14.74
CA VAL A 188 -1.88 -9.59 15.03
C VAL A 188 -0.66 -8.83 15.57
N PRO A 189 -0.82 -8.00 16.63
CA PRO A 189 0.20 -7.04 17.06
C PRO A 189 1.49 -7.72 17.50
N ASP A 190 1.43 -8.88 18.14
CA ASP A 190 2.63 -9.59 18.61
C ASP A 190 3.50 -10.06 17.45
N TYR A 191 2.90 -10.59 16.38
CA TYR A 191 3.62 -11.00 15.17
C TYR A 191 4.29 -9.82 14.47
N VAL A 192 3.57 -8.69 14.39
CA VAL A 192 4.09 -7.46 13.79
C VAL A 192 5.25 -6.90 14.61
N ASN A 193 5.11 -6.84 15.92
CA ASN A 193 6.17 -6.34 16.82
C ASN A 193 7.42 -7.20 16.76
N ASP A 194 7.27 -8.52 16.80
CA ASP A 194 8.42 -9.44 16.71
C ASP A 194 9.15 -9.32 15.37
N TRP A 195 8.41 -9.24 14.27
CA TRP A 195 8.97 -9.02 12.95
C TRP A 195 9.68 -7.67 12.86
N ALA A 196 9.03 -6.59 13.29
CA ALA A 196 9.59 -5.25 13.25
C ALA A 196 10.88 -5.15 14.09
N GLN A 197 10.94 -5.81 15.26
CA GLN A 197 12.13 -5.87 16.08
C GLN A 197 13.30 -6.63 15.41
N ARG A 198 13.01 -7.66 14.60
CA ARG A 198 14.04 -8.36 13.81
C ARG A 198 14.57 -7.47 12.70
N VAL A 199 13.68 -6.84 11.93
CA VAL A 199 14.04 -5.90 10.85
C VAL A 199 14.81 -4.69 11.41
N ALA A 200 14.40 -4.14 12.55
CA ALA A 200 15.06 -2.99 13.19
C ALA A 200 16.51 -3.24 13.62
N LYS A 201 16.94 -4.52 13.75
CA LYS A 201 18.33 -4.87 14.04
C LYS A 201 19.24 -4.74 12.81
N TRP A 202 18.67 -4.62 11.62
CA TRP A 202 19.46 -4.49 10.40
C TRP A 202 20.07 -3.10 10.28
N ASN A 203 21.28 -3.05 9.73
CA ASN A 203 21.98 -1.79 9.49
C ASN A 203 21.60 -1.21 8.12
N PHE A 204 20.47 -0.49 8.05
CA PHE A 204 20.06 0.23 6.86
C PHE A 204 20.05 1.75 7.11
N ASN A 205 20.18 2.52 6.03
CA ASN A 205 20.13 3.97 6.05
C ASN A 205 19.18 4.54 4.96
N ARG A 206 18.43 3.64 4.32
CA ARG A 206 17.49 3.97 3.24
C ARG A 206 16.37 2.95 3.25
N ILE A 207 15.15 3.43 2.99
CA ILE A 207 13.96 2.59 2.83
C ILE A 207 13.40 2.80 1.43
N VAL A 208 13.01 1.72 0.77
CA VAL A 208 12.30 1.71 -0.50
C VAL A 208 11.00 0.93 -0.29
N PRO A 209 9.88 1.60 -0.06
CA PRO A 209 8.57 0.98 -0.04
C PRO A 209 8.11 0.66 -1.46
N CYS A 210 7.12 -0.23 -1.58
CA CYS A 210 6.54 -0.61 -2.87
C CYS A 210 5.60 0.46 -3.43
N HIS A 211 5.05 1.30 -2.56
CA HIS A 211 4.06 2.31 -2.88
C HIS A 211 4.51 3.71 -2.51
N PHE A 212 4.05 4.70 -3.30
CA PHE A 212 4.34 6.13 -3.16
C PHE A 212 5.81 6.48 -3.34
N ASP A 213 6.35 7.40 -2.54
CA ASP A 213 7.70 7.93 -2.75
C ASP A 213 8.80 7.01 -2.25
N ALA A 214 9.87 6.93 -3.05
CA ALA A 214 11.10 6.20 -2.75
C ALA A 214 12.30 6.86 -3.46
N PRO A 215 13.51 6.78 -2.94
CA PRO A 215 13.91 6.23 -1.63
C PRO A 215 13.75 7.24 -0.50
N ILE A 216 13.43 6.75 0.69
CA ILE A 216 13.37 7.54 1.91
C ILE A 216 14.72 7.41 2.64
N LYS A 217 15.31 8.54 3.04
CA LYS A 217 16.62 8.61 3.71
C LYS A 217 16.47 9.04 5.15
#